data_427e77255bb9702ac8031168b19be3d5
#
_entry.id   427e77255bb9702ac8031168b19be3d5
#
_cell.length_a   1.000
_cell.length_b   1.000
_cell.length_c   1.000
_cell.angle_alpha   90.00
_cell.angle_beta   90.00
_cell.angle_gamma   90.00
#
_symmetry.space_group_name_H-M   'P 1'
#
loop_
_entity.id
_entity.type
_entity.pdbx_description
1 polymer ?
#
loop_
_entity_poly.entity_id
_entity_poly.type
_entity_poly.pdbx_seq_one_letter_code
_entity_poly.pdbx_strand_id
1 'polypeptide(L)'
;MEPTKEVWAESKTLPALTIPNLYQEIIRNGIKHPKIVLAQAILETGWFRSPLCRNRHNLFGLTNPKTGKYYEFNHWTESVRAYYTKVQYRYGQKNQINTSDADYLKWLHDIGYAEDPRYIQAVVQVMKQHL
;
A
#
# COMPACT_ATOMS: atom_id res chain seq x y z
N MET A 1 14.31 2.72 -30.91
CA MET A 1 14.00 2.75 -30.42
C MET A 1 13.29 2.47 -30.19
N GLU A 2 13.48 1.99 -30.04
CA GLU A 2 12.57 2.12 -29.82
C GLU A 2 12.18 2.01 -28.44
N PRO A 3 12.69 2.84 -27.47
CA PRO A 3 12.26 2.93 -26.09
C PRO A 3 10.74 2.98 -25.96
N THR A 4 10.13 3.68 -26.88
CA THR A 4 8.68 3.79 -26.87
C THR A 4 8.00 2.45 -27.04
N LYS A 5 8.52 1.62 -27.90
CA LYS A 5 7.94 0.29 -28.09
C LYS A 5 8.13 -0.58 -26.87
N GLU A 6 9.29 -0.47 -26.23
CA GLU A 6 9.57 -1.24 -25.03
C GLU A 6 8.62 -0.85 -23.91
N VAL A 7 8.39 0.46 -23.75
CA VAL A 7 7.46 0.94 -22.75
C VAL A 7 6.06 0.39 -23.01
N TRP A 8 5.64 0.37 -24.25
CA TRP A 8 4.35 -0.20 -24.61
C TRP A 8 4.25 -1.68 -24.21
N ALA A 9 5.30 -2.44 -24.50
CA ALA A 9 5.30 -3.86 -24.15
C ALA A 9 5.22 -4.05 -22.65
N GLU A 10 5.98 -3.25 -21.90
CA GLU A 10 5.94 -3.33 -20.44
C GLU A 10 4.56 -2.99 -19.90
N SER A 11 3.91 -1.97 -20.44
CA SER A 11 2.58 -1.61 -20.01
C SER A 11 1.58 -2.74 -20.22
N LYS A 12 1.73 -3.46 -21.32
CA LYS A 12 0.86 -4.60 -21.61
C LYS A 12 1.10 -5.77 -20.66
N THR A 13 2.26 -5.82 -20.04
CA THR A 13 2.60 -6.92 -19.15
C THR A 13 2.54 -6.55 -17.68
N LEU A 14 1.91 -5.41 -17.36
CA LEU A 14 1.73 -5.03 -15.96
C LEU A 14 0.97 -6.15 -15.23
N PRO A 15 1.40 -6.47 -14.01
CA PRO A 15 0.84 -7.62 -13.30
C PRO A 15 -0.60 -7.41 -12.89
N ALA A 16 -1.36 -8.49 -12.90
CA ALA A 16 -2.69 -8.49 -12.34
C ALA A 16 -2.62 -8.34 -10.82
N LEU A 17 -3.67 -7.80 -10.24
CA LEU A 17 -3.74 -7.63 -8.78
C LEU A 17 -4.08 -8.96 -8.13
N THR A 18 -3.06 -9.58 -7.56
CA THR A 18 -3.18 -10.79 -6.77
C THR A 18 -2.32 -10.59 -5.52
N ILE A 19 -2.54 -11.43 -4.50
CA ILE A 19 -1.75 -11.33 -3.27
C ILE A 19 -0.26 -11.55 -3.55
N PRO A 20 0.16 -12.59 -4.29
CA PRO A 20 1.58 -12.75 -4.59
C PRO A 20 2.16 -11.56 -5.37
N ASN A 21 1.44 -11.07 -6.37
CA ASN A 21 1.94 -9.95 -7.18
C ASN A 21 2.01 -8.66 -6.36
N LEU A 22 1.03 -8.42 -5.50
CA LEU A 22 1.06 -7.26 -4.62
C LEU A 22 2.23 -7.34 -3.66
N TYR A 23 2.46 -8.50 -3.07
CA TYR A 23 3.59 -8.68 -2.15
C TYR A 23 4.92 -8.41 -2.86
N GLN A 24 5.08 -8.93 -4.07
CA GLN A 24 6.29 -8.69 -4.87
C GLN A 24 6.48 -7.21 -5.16
N GLU A 25 5.40 -6.51 -5.47
CA GLU A 25 5.49 -5.08 -5.76
C GLU A 25 5.87 -4.28 -4.51
N ILE A 26 5.35 -4.66 -3.36
CA ILE A 26 5.71 -4.04 -2.08
C ILE A 26 7.21 -4.20 -1.84
N ILE A 27 7.73 -5.41 -2.03
CA ILE A 27 9.15 -5.70 -1.87
C ILE A 27 9.97 -4.89 -2.87
N ARG A 28 9.54 -4.85 -4.13
CA ARG A 28 10.27 -4.15 -5.18
C ARG A 28 10.43 -2.67 -4.88
N ASN A 29 9.44 -2.07 -4.25
CA ASN A 29 9.50 -0.64 -3.90
C ASN A 29 10.31 -0.36 -2.64
N GLY A 30 10.89 -1.37 -2.02
CA GLY A 30 11.71 -1.19 -0.82
C GLY A 30 10.89 -0.83 0.41
N ILE A 31 9.60 -1.17 0.40
CA ILE A 31 8.70 -0.87 1.51
C ILE A 31 9.06 -1.75 2.69
N LYS A 32 9.18 -1.15 3.86
CA LYS A 32 9.48 -1.86 5.10
C LYS A 32 8.22 -2.52 5.65
N HIS A 33 8.41 -3.63 6.38
CA HIS A 33 7.31 -4.38 7.00
C HIS A 33 6.27 -4.82 5.97
N PRO A 34 6.72 -5.55 4.93
CA PRO A 34 5.86 -5.80 3.78
C PRO A 34 4.61 -6.60 4.10
N LYS A 35 4.64 -7.49 5.09
CA LYS A 35 3.44 -8.24 5.45
C LYS A 35 2.40 -7.36 6.11
N ILE A 36 2.83 -6.41 6.92
CA ILE A 36 1.91 -5.43 7.52
C ILE A 36 1.27 -4.60 6.42
N VAL A 37 2.08 -4.12 5.48
CA VAL A 37 1.60 -3.28 4.39
C VAL A 37 0.65 -4.07 3.48
N LEU A 38 0.96 -5.34 3.23
CA LEU A 38 0.06 -6.22 2.49
C LEU A 38 -1.29 -6.36 3.22
N ALA A 39 -1.24 -6.58 4.53
CA ALA A 39 -2.46 -6.68 5.34
C ALA A 39 -3.27 -5.37 5.29
N GLN A 40 -2.60 -4.23 5.30
CA GLN A 40 -3.29 -2.95 5.17
C GLN A 40 -4.06 -2.86 3.85
N ALA A 41 -3.43 -3.25 2.75
CA ALA A 41 -4.08 -3.22 1.45
C ALA A 41 -5.29 -4.16 1.40
N ILE A 42 -5.15 -5.36 1.95
CA ILE A 42 -6.24 -6.32 2.00
C ILE A 42 -7.41 -5.76 2.80
N LEU A 43 -7.10 -5.18 3.96
CA LEU A 43 -8.12 -4.62 4.84
C LEU A 43 -8.82 -3.42 4.20
N GLU A 44 -8.04 -2.47 3.66
CA GLU A 44 -8.60 -1.26 3.07
C GLU A 44 -9.48 -1.55 1.86
N THR A 45 -9.15 -2.57 1.11
CA THR A 45 -9.85 -2.86 -0.14
C THR A 45 -10.90 -3.96 0.00
N GLY A 46 -11.04 -4.55 1.20
CA GLY A 46 -11.94 -5.68 1.36
C GLY A 46 -11.63 -6.79 0.38
N TRP A 47 -10.37 -7.22 0.35
CA TRP A 47 -9.89 -8.27 -0.56
C TRP A 47 -10.04 -7.84 -2.02
N PHE A 48 -9.63 -6.58 -2.32
CA PHE A 48 -9.60 -6.01 -3.66
C PHE A 48 -10.98 -5.78 -4.28
N ARG A 49 -12.03 -5.75 -3.48
CA ARG A 49 -13.41 -5.65 -3.99
C ARG A 49 -13.98 -4.24 -3.93
N SER A 50 -13.37 -3.35 -3.16
CA SER A 50 -13.96 -2.02 -2.95
C SER A 50 -13.99 -1.20 -4.25
N PRO A 51 -14.94 -0.26 -4.36
CA PRO A 51 -14.95 0.67 -5.51
C PRO A 51 -13.67 1.49 -5.60
N LEU A 52 -13.09 1.86 -4.47
CA LEU A 52 -11.85 2.62 -4.44
C LEU A 52 -10.71 1.84 -5.11
N CYS A 53 -10.63 0.54 -4.82
CA CYS A 53 -9.64 -0.33 -5.44
C CYS A 53 -9.93 -0.52 -6.93
N ARG A 54 -11.17 -0.85 -7.26
CA ARG A 54 -11.53 -1.24 -8.62
C ARG A 54 -11.56 -0.05 -9.58
N ASN A 55 -12.03 1.09 -9.13
CA ASN A 55 -12.21 2.24 -9.99
C ASN A 55 -11.08 3.26 -9.92
N ARG A 56 -10.39 3.35 -8.79
CA ARG A 56 -9.32 4.33 -8.61
C ARG A 56 -7.95 3.68 -8.41
N HIS A 57 -7.88 2.36 -8.36
CA HIS A 57 -6.65 1.60 -8.20
C HIS A 57 -5.85 2.02 -6.96
N ASN A 58 -6.56 2.47 -5.93
CA ASN A 58 -5.98 2.98 -4.70
C ASN A 58 -6.14 1.92 -3.60
N LEU A 59 -5.05 1.21 -3.33
CA LEU A 59 -5.09 0.04 -2.46
C LEU A 59 -5.04 0.39 -0.98
N PHE A 60 -4.65 1.61 -0.64
CA PHE A 60 -4.38 1.99 0.75
C PHE A 60 -5.27 3.10 1.26
N GLY A 61 -6.26 3.51 0.48
CA GLY A 61 -7.11 4.62 0.88
C GLY A 61 -6.38 5.94 0.99
N LEU A 62 -5.37 6.15 0.16
CA LEU A 62 -4.56 7.35 0.24
C LEU A 62 -5.36 8.58 -0.20
N THR A 63 -5.28 9.63 0.60
CA THR A 63 -6.03 10.86 0.39
C THR A 63 -5.08 12.02 0.14
N ASN A 64 -5.44 12.84 -0.84
CA ASN A 64 -4.69 14.07 -1.12
C ASN A 64 -5.02 15.10 -0.04
N PRO A 65 -4.04 15.52 0.77
CA PRO A 65 -4.33 16.46 1.86
C PRO A 65 -4.77 17.84 1.37
N LYS A 66 -4.45 18.19 0.12
CA LYS A 66 -4.84 19.49 -0.42
C LYS A 66 -6.30 19.54 -0.79
N THR A 67 -6.88 18.43 -1.21
CA THR A 67 -8.28 18.39 -1.68
C THR A 67 -9.20 17.61 -0.77
N GLY A 68 -8.65 16.77 0.10
CA GLY A 68 -9.42 15.86 0.93
C GLY A 68 -10.01 14.68 0.16
N LYS A 69 -9.67 14.55 -1.10
CA LYS A 69 -10.20 13.47 -1.94
C LYS A 69 -9.20 12.34 -2.08
N TYR A 70 -9.71 11.14 -2.32
CA TYR A 70 -8.85 10.00 -2.59
C TYR A 70 -8.05 10.22 -3.85
N TYR A 71 -6.80 9.77 -3.84
CA TYR A 71 -6.01 9.70 -5.06
C TYR A 71 -6.58 8.67 -6.02
N GLU A 72 -6.40 8.94 -7.29
CA GLU A 72 -6.76 8.01 -8.36
C GLU A 72 -5.50 7.69 -9.14
N PHE A 73 -5.28 6.40 -9.43
CA PHE A 73 -4.10 5.94 -10.14
C PHE A 73 -4.51 5.22 -11.42
N ASN A 74 -3.59 5.10 -12.35
CA ASN A 74 -3.84 4.40 -13.60
C ASN A 74 -3.69 2.89 -13.46
N HIS A 75 -2.92 2.45 -12.47
CA HIS A 75 -2.71 1.03 -12.19
C HIS A 75 -2.43 0.87 -10.70
N TRP A 76 -2.78 -0.29 -10.15
CA TRP A 76 -2.63 -0.52 -8.71
C TRP A 76 -1.17 -0.43 -8.24
N THR A 77 -0.22 -0.75 -9.13
CA THR A 77 1.20 -0.65 -8.78
C THR A 77 1.60 0.77 -8.40
N GLU A 78 0.94 1.76 -8.99
CA GLU A 78 1.21 3.15 -8.66
C GLU A 78 0.82 3.49 -7.23
N SER A 79 -0.25 2.87 -6.73
CA SER A 79 -0.64 3.12 -5.33
C SER A 79 0.36 2.50 -4.35
N VAL A 80 1.02 1.42 -4.74
CA VAL A 80 2.10 0.84 -3.92
C VAL A 80 3.26 1.82 -3.83
N ARG A 81 3.68 2.38 -4.97
CA ARG A 81 4.73 3.39 -4.98
C ARG A 81 4.32 4.60 -4.16
N ALA A 82 3.06 5.01 -4.26
CA ALA A 82 2.55 6.14 -3.49
C ALA A 82 2.58 5.86 -1.98
N TYR A 83 2.31 4.63 -1.55
CA TYR A 83 2.46 4.27 -0.15
C TYR A 83 3.89 4.53 0.32
N TYR A 84 4.86 4.10 -0.47
CA TYR A 84 6.26 4.35 -0.12
C TYR A 84 6.55 5.85 0.02
N THR A 85 6.19 6.63 -1.00
CA THR A 85 6.57 8.05 -1.03
C THR A 85 5.75 8.91 -0.07
N LYS A 86 4.49 8.58 0.14
CA LYS A 86 3.57 9.42 0.92
C LYS A 86 3.40 8.97 2.35
N VAL A 87 3.75 7.73 2.67
CA VAL A 87 3.63 7.23 4.03
C VAL A 87 5.01 6.97 4.62
N GLN A 88 5.73 5.98 4.12
CA GLN A 88 7.00 5.60 4.76
C GLN A 88 8.08 6.65 4.59
N TYR A 89 8.25 7.16 3.38
CA TYR A 89 9.29 8.17 3.15
C TYR A 89 8.95 9.49 3.83
N ARG A 90 7.69 9.91 3.75
CA ARG A 90 7.28 11.21 4.27
C ARG A 90 7.27 11.26 5.79
N TYR A 91 6.74 10.22 6.43
CA TYR A 91 6.53 10.22 7.89
C TYR A 91 7.56 9.42 8.64
N GLY A 92 8.30 8.55 7.96
CA GLY A 92 9.29 7.70 8.61
C GLY A 92 10.46 8.52 9.10
N GLN A 93 10.72 8.46 10.39
CA GLN A 93 11.91 9.05 10.97
C GLN A 93 13.01 8.00 10.99
N LYS A 94 14.24 8.44 11.18
CA LYS A 94 15.37 7.53 11.27
C LYS A 94 15.08 6.45 12.30
N ASN A 95 15.19 5.20 11.89
CA ASN A 95 15.07 4.04 12.76
C ASN A 95 13.66 3.73 13.27
N GLN A 96 12.67 4.58 13.00
CA GLN A 96 11.31 4.28 13.49
C GLN A 96 10.66 3.16 12.71
N ILE A 97 10.86 3.13 11.40
CA ILE A 97 10.28 2.08 10.55
C ILE A 97 11.25 0.94 10.29
N ASN A 98 12.49 1.05 10.76
CA ASN A 98 13.50 -0.01 10.64
C ASN A 98 13.60 -0.80 11.95
N THR A 99 12.45 -1.09 12.57
CA THR A 99 12.36 -1.76 13.86
C THR A 99 11.51 -3.01 13.72
N SER A 100 10.95 -3.50 14.81
CA SER A 100 10.12 -4.70 14.77
C SER A 100 8.76 -4.39 14.14
N ASP A 101 8.04 -5.44 13.73
CA ASP A 101 6.67 -5.29 13.24
C ASP A 101 5.78 -4.63 14.30
N ALA A 102 5.96 -4.98 15.56
CA ALA A 102 5.18 -4.38 16.64
C ALA A 102 5.40 -2.87 16.71
N ASP A 103 6.65 -2.44 16.54
CA ASP A 103 6.97 -1.02 16.54
C ASP A 103 6.38 -0.31 15.32
N TYR A 104 6.36 -0.98 14.18
CA TYR A 104 5.76 -0.39 12.98
C TYR A 104 4.24 -0.22 13.16
N LEU A 105 3.59 -1.20 13.76
CA LEU A 105 2.16 -1.11 14.05
C LEU A 105 1.88 0.06 15.00
N LYS A 106 2.71 0.23 16.02
CA LYS A 106 2.59 1.37 16.92
C LYS A 106 2.81 2.68 16.17
N TRP A 107 3.79 2.72 15.29
CA TRP A 107 4.07 3.90 14.48
C TRP A 107 2.87 4.27 13.60
N LEU A 108 2.24 3.30 12.97
CA LEU A 108 1.03 3.56 12.18
C LEU A 108 -0.08 4.18 13.04
N HIS A 109 -0.23 3.69 14.25
CA HIS A 109 -1.19 4.26 15.19
C HIS A 109 -0.80 5.70 15.54
N ASP A 110 0.47 5.92 15.83
CA ASP A 110 0.94 7.22 16.31
C ASP A 110 0.85 8.31 15.24
N ILE A 111 1.04 7.98 13.96
CA ILE A 111 0.88 8.95 12.89
C ILE A 111 -0.58 9.17 12.50
N GLY A 112 -1.51 8.44 13.12
CA GLY A 112 -2.92 8.56 12.81
C GLY A 112 -3.28 8.03 11.43
N TYR A 113 -2.67 6.90 11.03
CA TYR A 113 -2.92 6.33 9.72
C TYR A 113 -4.41 6.09 9.48
N ALA A 114 -5.12 5.65 10.51
CA ALA A 114 -6.56 5.45 10.45
C ALA A 114 -7.19 5.99 11.72
N GLU A 115 -8.41 6.49 11.60
CA GLU A 115 -9.12 7.08 12.74
C GLU A 115 -9.72 6.03 13.67
N ASP A 116 -10.09 4.87 13.12
CA ASP A 116 -10.72 3.80 13.91
C ASP A 116 -9.67 3.21 14.86
N PRO A 117 -9.92 3.25 16.18
CA PRO A 117 -8.96 2.70 17.15
C PRO A 117 -8.78 1.19 17.03
N ARG A 118 -9.67 0.51 16.30
CA ARG A 118 -9.56 -0.94 16.09
C ARG A 118 -8.77 -1.30 14.84
N TYR A 119 -8.26 -0.29 14.12
CA TYR A 119 -7.59 -0.53 12.84
C TYR A 119 -6.38 -1.46 12.99
N ILE A 120 -5.54 -1.18 13.99
CA ILE A 120 -4.32 -1.99 14.19
C ILE A 120 -4.68 -3.45 14.51
N GLN A 121 -5.70 -3.65 15.33
CA GLN A 121 -6.16 -5.01 15.64
C GLN A 121 -6.65 -5.72 14.38
N ALA A 122 -7.36 -4.99 13.52
CA ALA A 122 -7.85 -5.56 12.27
C ALA A 122 -6.70 -5.95 11.34
N VAL A 123 -5.66 -5.12 11.26
CA VAL A 123 -4.46 -5.44 10.47
C VAL A 123 -3.79 -6.70 11.01
N VAL A 124 -3.60 -6.77 12.33
CA VAL A 124 -3.00 -7.95 12.96
C VAL A 124 -3.82 -9.19 12.69
N GLN A 125 -5.15 -9.07 12.73
CA GLN A 125 -6.04 -10.20 12.50
C GLN A 125 -5.89 -10.73 11.07
N VAL A 126 -5.80 -9.86 10.09
CA VAL A 126 -5.55 -10.28 8.70
C VAL A 126 -4.23 -11.02 8.61
N MET A 127 -3.19 -10.51 9.26
CA MET A 127 -1.89 -11.18 9.24
C MET A 127 -1.95 -12.57 9.84
N LYS A 128 -2.62 -12.71 10.98
CA LYS A 128 -2.69 -13.99 11.68
C LYS A 128 -3.50 -15.03 10.93
N GLN A 129 -4.59 -14.61 10.28
CA GLN A 129 -5.50 -15.54 9.64
C GLN A 129 -5.13 -15.88 8.21
N HIS A 130 -4.42 -15.00 7.52
CA HIS A 130 -4.26 -15.13 6.07
C HIS A 130 -2.81 -15.01 5.59
N LEU A 131 -1.92 -14.60 6.43
CA LEU A 131 -0.53 -14.42 6.08
C LEU A 131 0.38 -15.16 7.07
#